data_4af557e1f9a7a2055b9a19efb3f7452b
#
_entry.id   4af557e1f9a7a2055b9a19efb3f7452b
#
_cell.length_a   1.000
_cell.length_b   1.000
_cell.length_c   1.000
_cell.angle_alpha   90.00
_cell.angle_beta   90.00
_cell.angle_gamma   90.00
#
_symmetry.space_group_name_H-M   'P 1'
#
loop_
_entity.id
_entity.type
_entity.pdbx_description
1 polymer ?
#
loop_
_entity_poly.entity_id
_entity_poly.type
_entity_poly.pdbx_seq_one_letter_code
_entity_poly.pdbx_strand_id
1 'polypeptide(L)'
;SRARKVLEFLESLDYKDDADWEKISASTVSIDSDPVTYVEDTIRKMDSLKADLTAVRKQITAREPWGDYDKNALDSLSDLGYTVRYYCVDAKRFDPSWEELYPLQKVTEDGKKLWFVTIVPTNEEYSFPLNEIAAPDGTYAQAIAEKGRIENEIVLCKAGLLNAKDYIPAIRETYTSIMTGMDRYLADSAAEGVAENHVSVFTGFAPSE
;
A
#
# COMPACT_ATOMS: atom_id res chain seq x y z
N SER A 1 5.15 23.77 -9.22
CA SER A 1 3.80 23.83 -8.64
C SER A 1 3.16 22.44 -8.65
N ARG A 2 2.29 22.15 -7.66
CA ARG A 2 1.53 20.88 -7.55
C ARG A 2 0.73 20.61 -8.83
N ALA A 3 -0.03 21.60 -9.28
CA ALA A 3 -0.87 21.51 -10.48
C ALA A 3 -0.06 21.14 -11.73
N ARG A 4 1.15 21.68 -11.90
CA ARG A 4 2.02 21.35 -13.02
C ARG A 4 2.41 19.86 -13.01
N LYS A 5 2.82 19.33 -11.85
CA LYS A 5 3.20 17.91 -11.71
C LYS A 5 2.01 16.98 -12.01
N VAL A 6 0.82 17.35 -11.54
CA VAL A 6 -0.41 16.61 -11.82
C VAL A 6 -0.77 16.65 -13.30
N LEU A 7 -0.63 17.81 -13.97
CA LEU A 7 -0.85 17.92 -15.41
C LEU A 7 0.11 17.02 -16.20
N GLU A 8 1.41 17.12 -15.94
CA GLU A 8 2.44 16.29 -16.59
C GLU A 8 2.14 14.78 -16.38
N PHE A 9 1.74 14.41 -15.19
CA PHE A 9 1.34 13.03 -14.87
C PHE A 9 0.11 12.57 -15.67
N LEU A 10 -0.99 13.35 -15.65
CA LEU A 10 -2.24 12.98 -16.34
C LEU A 10 -2.08 12.96 -17.85
N GLU A 11 -1.29 13.88 -18.42
CA GLU A 11 -1.02 13.93 -19.87
C GLU A 11 -0.24 12.70 -20.33
N SER A 12 0.68 12.19 -19.51
CA SER A 12 1.48 11.00 -19.81
C SER A 12 0.78 9.68 -19.46
N LEU A 13 -0.34 9.75 -18.72
CA LEU A 13 -1.01 8.55 -18.21
C LEU A 13 -1.65 7.73 -19.31
N ASP A 14 -1.26 6.47 -19.42
CA ASP A 14 -1.87 5.47 -20.28
C ASP A 14 -1.91 4.11 -19.58
N TYR A 15 -3.08 3.48 -19.58
CA TYR A 15 -3.31 2.15 -19.02
C TYR A 15 -3.77 1.13 -20.08
N LYS A 16 -3.70 1.44 -21.38
CA LYS A 16 -4.20 0.55 -22.46
C LYS A 16 -3.51 -0.80 -22.48
N ASP A 17 -2.23 -0.85 -22.10
CA ASP A 17 -1.44 -2.07 -22.03
C ASP A 17 -1.50 -2.75 -20.65
N ASP A 18 -2.29 -2.22 -19.71
CA ASP A 18 -2.48 -2.81 -18.40
C ASP A 18 -3.30 -4.09 -18.50
N ALA A 19 -2.93 -5.14 -17.75
CA ALA A 19 -3.63 -6.42 -17.74
C ALA A 19 -5.11 -6.29 -17.32
N ASP A 20 -5.44 -5.28 -16.52
CA ASP A 20 -6.79 -4.99 -16.04
C ASP A 20 -7.50 -3.90 -16.85
N TRP A 21 -7.02 -3.57 -18.05
CA TRP A 21 -7.57 -2.48 -18.87
C TRP A 21 -9.08 -2.54 -19.06
N GLU A 22 -9.65 -3.72 -19.31
CA GLU A 22 -11.09 -3.87 -19.49
C GLU A 22 -11.87 -3.41 -18.23
N LYS A 23 -11.39 -3.76 -17.03
CA LYS A 23 -11.98 -3.35 -15.77
C LYS A 23 -11.77 -1.87 -15.51
N ILE A 24 -10.58 -1.35 -15.78
CA ILE A 24 -10.22 0.06 -15.61
C ILE A 24 -11.10 0.93 -16.50
N SER A 25 -11.21 0.61 -17.78
CA SER A 25 -11.97 1.39 -18.76
C SER A 25 -13.48 1.31 -18.56
N ALA A 26 -13.98 0.21 -17.99
CA ALA A 26 -15.40 0.04 -17.68
C ALA A 26 -15.82 0.70 -16.37
N SER A 27 -14.88 1.08 -15.49
CA SER A 27 -15.17 1.67 -14.20
C SER A 27 -15.27 3.19 -14.30
N THR A 28 -16.34 3.75 -13.70
CA THR A 28 -16.52 5.20 -13.56
C THR A 28 -16.37 5.58 -12.10
N VAL A 29 -15.50 6.55 -11.83
CA VAL A 29 -15.24 7.06 -10.47
C VAL A 29 -15.59 8.56 -10.45
N SER A 30 -16.47 8.96 -9.54
CA SER A 30 -16.77 10.36 -9.30
C SER A 30 -15.64 11.07 -8.58
N ILE A 31 -15.33 12.28 -9.03
CA ILE A 31 -14.33 13.14 -8.39
C ILE A 31 -15.09 14.32 -7.79
N ASP A 32 -15.33 14.26 -6.47
CA ASP A 32 -16.13 15.23 -5.74
C ASP A 32 -15.28 16.26 -4.97
N SER A 33 -13.96 16.18 -5.12
CA SER A 33 -13.00 17.09 -4.50
C SER A 33 -12.19 17.86 -5.55
N ASP A 34 -11.30 18.75 -5.10
CA ASP A 34 -10.34 19.41 -5.98
C ASP A 34 -9.55 18.37 -6.80
N PRO A 35 -9.56 18.43 -8.13
CA PRO A 35 -8.94 17.41 -8.98
C PRO A 35 -7.44 17.20 -8.73
N VAL A 36 -6.69 18.28 -8.39
CA VAL A 36 -5.25 18.17 -8.10
C VAL A 36 -5.03 17.37 -6.83
N THR A 37 -5.77 17.68 -5.78
CA THR A 37 -5.71 16.95 -4.50
C THR A 37 -6.16 15.50 -4.68
N TYR A 38 -7.24 15.28 -5.42
CA TYR A 38 -7.72 13.93 -5.72
C TYR A 38 -6.65 13.06 -6.38
N VAL A 39 -5.98 13.58 -7.40
CA VAL A 39 -4.91 12.83 -8.11
C VAL A 39 -3.75 12.51 -7.19
N GLU A 40 -3.29 13.48 -6.39
CA GLU A 40 -2.19 13.26 -5.45
C GLU A 40 -2.55 12.22 -4.37
N ASP A 41 -3.75 12.30 -3.82
CA ASP A 41 -4.23 11.34 -2.81
C ASP A 41 -4.42 9.95 -3.40
N THR A 42 -4.92 9.86 -4.63
CA THR A 42 -5.11 8.57 -5.31
C THR A 42 -3.77 7.92 -5.64
N ILE A 43 -2.76 8.68 -6.06
CA ILE A 43 -1.40 8.16 -6.27
C ILE A 43 -0.84 7.61 -4.96
N ARG A 44 -0.93 8.37 -3.86
CA ARG A 44 -0.47 7.91 -2.54
C ARG A 44 -1.19 6.65 -2.07
N LYS A 45 -2.52 6.61 -2.25
CA LYS A 45 -3.32 5.42 -1.93
C LYS A 45 -2.88 4.22 -2.76
N MET A 46 -2.65 4.41 -4.06
CA MET A 46 -2.21 3.33 -4.94
C MET A 46 -0.82 2.79 -4.57
N ASP A 47 0.10 3.66 -4.15
CA ASP A 47 1.42 3.23 -3.69
C ASP A 47 1.35 2.44 -2.38
N SER A 48 0.49 2.85 -1.44
CA SER A 48 0.18 2.08 -0.23
C SER A 48 -0.40 0.72 -0.56
N LEU A 49 -1.40 0.65 -1.45
CA LEU A 49 -2.02 -0.61 -1.88
C LEU A 49 -1.02 -1.56 -2.56
N LYS A 50 -0.07 -1.06 -3.32
CA LYS A 50 1.00 -1.89 -3.92
C LYS A 50 1.93 -2.48 -2.85
N ALA A 51 2.23 -1.71 -1.80
CA ALA A 51 3.00 -2.22 -0.66
C ALA A 51 2.21 -3.30 0.10
N ASP A 52 0.92 -3.06 0.35
CA ASP A 52 0.02 -4.03 0.98
C ASP A 52 -0.11 -5.31 0.13
N LEU A 53 -0.20 -5.18 -1.20
CA LEU A 53 -0.23 -6.33 -2.11
C LEU A 53 1.04 -7.18 -1.99
N THR A 54 2.19 -6.54 -1.86
CA THR A 54 3.46 -7.24 -1.65
C THR A 54 3.47 -7.99 -0.32
N ALA A 55 2.95 -7.37 0.75
CA ALA A 55 2.82 -8.01 2.06
C ALA A 55 1.84 -9.19 2.03
N VAL A 56 0.68 -9.04 1.40
CA VAL A 56 -0.32 -10.12 1.26
C VAL A 56 0.22 -11.29 0.45
N ARG A 57 0.99 -11.06 -0.59
CA ARG A 57 1.65 -12.15 -1.36
C ARG A 57 2.58 -12.99 -0.48
N LYS A 58 3.30 -12.36 0.44
CA LYS A 58 4.12 -13.09 1.43
C LYS A 58 3.26 -13.89 2.38
N GLN A 59 2.12 -13.33 2.82
CA GLN A 59 1.16 -14.05 3.68
C GLN A 59 0.55 -15.25 2.95
N ILE A 60 0.20 -15.13 1.67
CA ILE A 60 -0.30 -16.25 0.86
C ILE A 60 0.72 -17.38 0.86
N THR A 61 1.99 -17.09 0.54
CA THR A 61 3.06 -18.09 0.55
C THR A 61 3.24 -18.75 1.92
N ALA A 62 3.16 -17.95 3.00
CA ALA A 62 3.33 -18.45 4.36
C ALA A 62 2.13 -19.30 4.84
N ARG A 63 0.92 -19.01 4.37
CA ARG A 63 -0.31 -19.70 4.78
C ARG A 63 -0.65 -20.90 3.89
N GLU A 64 -0.14 -20.93 2.66
CA GLU A 64 -0.43 -21.99 1.69
C GLU A 64 -0.21 -23.41 2.26
N PRO A 65 0.90 -23.72 2.96
CA PRO A 65 1.11 -25.04 3.52
C PRO A 65 0.07 -25.43 4.60
N TRP A 66 -0.49 -24.45 5.29
CA TRP A 66 -1.47 -24.65 6.36
C TRP A 66 -2.91 -24.75 5.85
N GLY A 67 -3.17 -24.20 4.65
CA GLY A 67 -4.48 -24.24 4.02
C GLY A 67 -5.56 -23.49 4.79
N ASP A 68 -6.78 -23.98 4.68
CA ASP A 68 -7.96 -23.46 5.36
C ASP A 68 -8.30 -24.34 6.55
N TYR A 69 -7.85 -23.93 7.71
CA TYR A 69 -8.13 -24.60 8.96
C TYR A 69 -9.35 -24.00 9.65
N ASP A 70 -10.03 -24.84 10.47
CA ASP A 70 -11.13 -24.36 11.31
C ASP A 70 -10.59 -23.68 12.57
N LYS A 71 -10.68 -22.34 12.58
CA LYS A 71 -10.28 -21.56 13.75
C LYS A 71 -11.06 -21.92 15.00
N ASN A 72 -12.36 -22.23 14.88
CA ASN A 72 -13.19 -22.62 16.02
C ASN A 72 -12.72 -23.93 16.63
N ALA A 73 -12.24 -24.88 15.82
CA ALA A 73 -11.66 -26.11 16.31
C ALA A 73 -10.36 -25.85 17.08
N LEU A 74 -9.51 -24.93 16.61
CA LEU A 74 -8.29 -24.54 17.33
C LEU A 74 -8.60 -23.82 18.64
N ASP A 75 -9.57 -22.93 18.64
CA ASP A 75 -10.01 -22.21 19.84
C ASP A 75 -10.58 -23.21 20.87
N SER A 76 -11.34 -24.23 20.41
CA SER A 76 -11.85 -25.30 21.26
C SER A 76 -10.74 -26.13 21.88
N LEU A 77 -9.66 -26.41 21.16
CA LEU A 77 -8.50 -27.10 21.74
C LEU A 77 -7.85 -26.29 22.85
N SER A 78 -7.73 -24.97 22.63
CA SER A 78 -7.20 -24.04 23.65
C SER A 78 -8.10 -24.02 24.90
N ASP A 79 -9.42 -24.00 24.74
CA ASP A 79 -10.40 -24.02 25.83
C ASP A 79 -10.33 -25.34 26.62
N LEU A 80 -10.00 -26.45 25.97
CA LEU A 80 -9.78 -27.74 26.58
C LEU A 80 -8.40 -27.89 27.26
N GLY A 81 -7.56 -26.87 27.22
CA GLY A 81 -6.23 -26.84 27.83
C GLY A 81 -5.13 -27.47 26.99
N TYR A 82 -5.29 -27.49 25.66
CA TYR A 82 -4.26 -27.93 24.73
C TYR A 82 -3.64 -26.74 23.97
N THR A 83 -2.35 -26.88 23.66
CA THR A 83 -1.60 -25.92 22.82
C THR A 83 -1.16 -26.62 21.54
N VAL A 84 -1.43 -25.97 20.41
CA VAL A 84 -0.96 -26.40 19.10
C VAL A 84 0.37 -25.70 18.82
N ARG A 85 1.40 -26.49 18.48
CA ARG A 85 2.73 -25.99 18.17
C ARG A 85 3.10 -26.32 16.73
N TYR A 86 3.70 -25.38 16.02
CA TYR A 86 3.87 -25.39 14.58
C TYR A 86 5.33 -25.61 14.20
N TYR A 87 5.58 -26.51 13.25
CA TYR A 87 6.92 -26.89 12.81
C TYR A 87 7.00 -26.99 11.30
N CYS A 88 8.19 -26.70 10.77
CA CYS A 88 8.57 -26.96 9.39
C CYS A 88 9.99 -27.53 9.38
N VAL A 89 10.20 -28.61 8.63
CA VAL A 89 11.50 -29.25 8.50
C VAL A 89 11.72 -29.68 7.05
N ASP A 90 12.98 -29.82 6.65
CA ASP A 90 13.28 -30.49 5.39
C ASP A 90 12.81 -31.94 5.45
N ALA A 91 12.04 -32.40 4.46
CA ALA A 91 11.40 -33.72 4.48
C ALA A 91 12.40 -34.87 4.74
N LYS A 92 13.64 -34.72 4.26
CA LYS A 92 14.72 -35.69 4.48
C LYS A 92 15.26 -35.72 5.92
N ARG A 93 14.98 -34.68 6.69
CA ARG A 93 15.41 -34.54 8.09
C ARG A 93 14.33 -34.91 9.10
N PHE A 94 13.12 -35.21 8.61
CA PHE A 94 12.03 -35.67 9.45
C PHE A 94 12.37 -37.07 9.98
N ASP A 95 12.32 -37.23 11.30
CA ASP A 95 12.51 -38.51 11.94
C ASP A 95 11.14 -39.19 12.14
N PRO A 96 10.88 -40.34 11.48
CA PRO A 96 9.60 -41.07 11.64
C PRO A 96 9.27 -41.45 13.08
N SER A 97 10.27 -41.60 13.94
CA SER A 97 10.04 -41.92 15.36
C SER A 97 9.30 -40.82 16.11
N TRP A 98 9.31 -39.60 15.60
CA TRP A 98 8.56 -38.51 16.21
C TRP A 98 7.04 -38.72 16.19
N GLU A 99 6.53 -39.47 15.21
CA GLU A 99 5.09 -39.80 15.13
C GLU A 99 4.68 -40.75 16.28
N GLU A 100 5.60 -41.55 16.79
CA GLU A 100 5.36 -42.44 17.92
C GLU A 100 5.58 -41.75 19.27
N LEU A 101 6.53 -40.83 19.33
CA LEU A 101 6.97 -40.16 20.56
C LEU A 101 6.13 -38.94 20.93
N TYR A 102 5.50 -38.29 19.96
CA TYR A 102 4.78 -37.03 20.15
C TYR A 102 3.39 -37.11 19.52
N PRO A 103 2.40 -36.37 20.09
CA PRO A 103 1.09 -36.20 19.46
C PRO A 103 1.20 -35.29 18.25
N LEU A 104 1.71 -35.82 17.14
CA LEU A 104 2.10 -35.13 15.93
C LEU A 104 1.08 -35.37 14.81
N GLN A 105 0.73 -34.29 14.08
CA GLN A 105 -0.10 -34.36 12.90
C GLN A 105 0.64 -33.69 11.72
N LYS A 106 0.94 -34.46 10.70
CA LYS A 106 1.43 -33.91 9.42
C LYS A 106 0.31 -33.14 8.73
N VAL A 107 0.64 -31.97 8.22
CA VAL A 107 -0.31 -31.10 7.53
C VAL A 107 -0.07 -31.11 6.02
N THR A 108 1.13 -30.78 5.57
CA THR A 108 1.49 -30.70 4.16
C THR A 108 2.94 -31.07 3.93
N GLU A 109 3.20 -31.71 2.80
CA GLU A 109 4.56 -31.98 2.29
C GLU A 109 4.64 -31.60 0.81
N ASP A 110 5.65 -30.81 0.44
CA ASP A 110 5.87 -30.35 -0.94
C ASP A 110 7.05 -31.07 -1.65
N GLY A 111 7.51 -32.19 -1.07
CA GLY A 111 8.65 -32.96 -1.55
C GLY A 111 10.02 -32.41 -1.12
N LYS A 112 10.08 -31.21 -0.56
CA LYS A 112 11.29 -30.59 0.04
C LYS A 112 11.12 -30.36 1.51
N LYS A 113 9.97 -29.83 1.91
CA LYS A 113 9.63 -29.48 3.29
C LYS A 113 8.38 -30.21 3.75
N LEU A 114 8.33 -30.46 5.02
CA LEU A 114 7.19 -31.03 5.74
C LEU A 114 6.74 -30.04 6.81
N TRP A 115 5.47 -29.66 6.78
CA TRP A 115 4.80 -28.86 7.80
C TRP A 115 3.94 -29.77 8.66
N PHE A 116 4.08 -29.64 9.95
CA PHE A 116 3.33 -30.44 10.91
C PHE A 116 3.07 -29.66 12.20
N VAL A 117 2.16 -30.16 12.99
CA VAL A 117 1.84 -29.62 14.31
C VAL A 117 1.99 -30.69 15.37
N THR A 118 2.23 -30.29 16.60
CA THR A 118 2.02 -31.13 17.78
C THR A 118 0.93 -30.50 18.63
N ILE A 119 0.11 -31.36 19.28
CA ILE A 119 -0.97 -30.92 20.16
C ILE A 119 -0.65 -31.45 21.55
N VAL A 120 -0.30 -30.53 22.45
CA VAL A 120 0.21 -30.89 23.78
C VAL A 120 -0.59 -30.20 24.87
N PRO A 121 -0.75 -30.81 26.06
CA PRO A 121 -1.37 -30.11 27.18
C PRO A 121 -0.61 -28.85 27.56
N THR A 122 -1.32 -27.76 27.76
CA THR A 122 -0.71 -26.42 28.00
C THR A 122 0.09 -26.40 29.32
N ASN A 123 -0.29 -27.19 30.29
CA ASN A 123 0.31 -27.20 31.64
C ASN A 123 1.40 -28.27 31.82
N GLU A 124 1.74 -29.03 30.77
CA GLU A 124 2.79 -30.04 30.82
C GLU A 124 4.10 -29.51 30.26
N GLU A 125 5.21 -30.01 30.79
CA GLU A 125 6.54 -29.74 30.26
C GLU A 125 6.65 -30.38 28.88
N TYR A 126 7.00 -29.54 27.87
CA TYR A 126 7.11 -29.97 26.48
C TYR A 126 8.46 -29.56 25.91
N SER A 127 9.13 -30.49 25.28
CA SER A 127 10.36 -30.28 24.55
C SER A 127 10.33 -31.05 23.23
N PHE A 128 10.65 -30.38 22.13
CA PHE A 128 10.75 -30.99 20.82
C PHE A 128 12.12 -30.70 20.20
N PRO A 129 12.72 -31.61 19.43
CA PRO A 129 14.08 -31.44 18.90
C PRO A 129 14.23 -30.40 17.79
N LEU A 130 13.15 -29.71 17.40
CA LEU A 130 13.14 -28.61 16.45
C LEU A 130 12.64 -27.32 17.10
N ASN A 131 13.07 -26.19 16.53
CA ASN A 131 12.49 -24.90 16.89
C ASN A 131 11.08 -24.75 16.31
N GLU A 132 10.18 -24.21 17.11
CA GLU A 132 8.84 -23.85 16.64
C GLU A 132 8.93 -22.72 15.63
N ILE A 133 8.00 -22.73 14.68
CA ILE A 133 7.71 -21.57 13.82
C ILE A 133 6.45 -20.87 14.30
N ALA A 134 6.27 -19.63 13.88
CA ALA A 134 5.07 -18.86 14.21
C ALA A 134 3.82 -19.54 13.66
N ALA A 135 2.75 -19.54 14.44
CA ALA A 135 1.43 -19.94 13.97
C ALA A 135 1.00 -19.09 12.77
N PRO A 136 0.26 -19.66 11.80
CA PRO A 136 -0.27 -18.87 10.69
C PRO A 136 -1.22 -17.79 11.22
N ASP A 137 -1.08 -16.57 10.69
CA ASP A 137 -1.87 -15.40 11.08
C ASP A 137 -3.22 -15.32 10.33
N GLY A 138 -3.83 -16.42 10.07
CA GLY A 138 -5.09 -16.58 9.37
C GLY A 138 -5.05 -17.68 8.32
N THR A 139 -6.17 -17.90 7.63
CA THR A 139 -6.32 -18.95 6.64
C THR A 139 -5.77 -18.52 5.26
N TYR A 140 -5.48 -19.51 4.43
CA TYR A 140 -5.09 -19.27 3.03
C TYR A 140 -6.20 -18.53 2.26
N ALA A 141 -7.47 -18.94 2.41
CA ALA A 141 -8.60 -18.30 1.76
C ALA A 141 -8.75 -16.82 2.16
N GLN A 142 -8.51 -16.48 3.43
CA GLN A 142 -8.52 -15.08 3.89
C GLN A 142 -7.44 -14.24 3.18
N ALA A 143 -6.24 -14.78 3.00
CA ALA A 143 -5.17 -14.07 2.30
C ALA A 143 -5.48 -13.89 0.80
N ILE A 144 -6.06 -14.89 0.15
CA ILE A 144 -6.50 -14.81 -1.25
C ILE A 144 -7.61 -13.78 -1.41
N ALA A 145 -8.60 -13.75 -0.52
CA ALA A 145 -9.68 -12.77 -0.55
C ALA A 145 -9.15 -11.34 -0.35
N GLU A 146 -8.21 -11.15 0.56
CA GLU A 146 -7.58 -9.85 0.79
C GLU A 146 -6.75 -9.38 -0.41
N LYS A 147 -6.01 -10.28 -1.07
CA LYS A 147 -5.33 -9.99 -2.34
C LYS A 147 -6.32 -9.48 -3.38
N GLY A 148 -7.44 -10.18 -3.57
CA GLY A 148 -8.47 -9.78 -4.53
C GLY A 148 -9.07 -8.41 -4.21
N ARG A 149 -9.32 -8.11 -2.93
CA ARG A 149 -9.80 -6.80 -2.47
C ARG A 149 -8.80 -5.68 -2.83
N ILE A 150 -7.52 -5.88 -2.54
CA ILE A 150 -6.47 -4.90 -2.83
C ILE A 150 -6.33 -4.68 -4.34
N GLU A 151 -6.31 -5.75 -5.13
CA GLU A 151 -6.24 -5.68 -6.60
C GLU A 151 -7.43 -4.89 -7.19
N ASN A 152 -8.65 -5.11 -6.69
CA ASN A 152 -9.83 -4.35 -7.10
C ASN A 152 -9.72 -2.86 -6.71
N GLU A 153 -9.21 -2.54 -5.54
CA GLU A 153 -8.98 -1.15 -5.16
C GLU A 153 -7.92 -0.45 -6.04
N ILE A 154 -6.87 -1.16 -6.43
CA ILE A 154 -5.89 -0.64 -7.39
C ILE A 154 -6.54 -0.35 -8.74
N VAL A 155 -7.41 -1.23 -9.24
CA VAL A 155 -8.19 -1.01 -10.48
C VAL A 155 -9.03 0.26 -10.35
N LEU A 156 -9.72 0.47 -9.23
CA LEU A 156 -10.53 1.68 -8.99
C LEU A 156 -9.66 2.94 -8.91
N CYS A 157 -8.49 2.88 -8.30
CA CYS A 157 -7.53 3.99 -8.30
C CYS A 157 -7.10 4.35 -9.73
N LYS A 158 -6.75 3.36 -10.55
CA LYS A 158 -6.38 3.57 -11.96
C LYS A 158 -7.55 4.14 -12.76
N ALA A 159 -8.76 3.65 -12.56
CA ALA A 159 -9.97 4.19 -13.19
C ALA A 159 -10.22 5.64 -12.79
N GLY A 160 -10.08 5.97 -11.52
CA GLY A 160 -10.21 7.35 -11.04
C GLY A 160 -9.16 8.30 -11.62
N LEU A 161 -7.90 7.85 -11.72
CA LEU A 161 -6.85 8.62 -12.39
C LEU A 161 -7.12 8.80 -13.89
N LEU A 162 -7.66 7.77 -14.55
CA LEU A 162 -8.06 7.88 -15.96
C LEU A 162 -9.21 8.89 -16.14
N ASN A 163 -10.23 8.85 -15.27
CA ASN A 163 -11.33 9.82 -15.29
C ASN A 163 -10.87 11.23 -14.95
N ALA A 164 -9.82 11.40 -14.15
CA ALA A 164 -9.24 12.70 -13.83
C ALA A 164 -8.65 13.41 -15.06
N LYS A 165 -8.37 12.70 -16.16
CA LYS A 165 -7.94 13.31 -17.42
C LYS A 165 -8.98 14.28 -17.99
N ASP A 166 -10.26 14.10 -17.70
CA ASP A 166 -11.33 15.00 -18.13
C ASP A 166 -11.21 16.39 -17.48
N TYR A 167 -10.48 16.49 -16.37
CA TYR A 167 -10.23 17.76 -15.66
C TYR A 167 -8.94 18.48 -16.11
N ILE A 168 -8.18 17.92 -17.04
CA ILE A 168 -6.94 18.55 -17.55
C ILE A 168 -7.17 20.00 -18.00
N PRO A 169 -8.23 20.32 -18.78
CA PRO A 169 -8.47 21.72 -19.19
C PRO A 169 -8.67 22.66 -17.99
N ALA A 170 -9.47 22.25 -17.00
CA ALA A 170 -9.75 23.06 -15.81
C ALA A 170 -8.52 23.26 -14.93
N ILE A 171 -7.71 22.21 -14.75
CA ILE A 171 -6.44 22.29 -13.98
C ILE A 171 -5.46 23.23 -14.70
N ARG A 172 -5.38 23.15 -16.03
CA ARG A 172 -4.52 24.00 -16.84
C ARG A 172 -4.92 25.47 -16.77
N GLU A 173 -6.21 25.77 -16.84
CA GLU A 173 -6.73 27.12 -16.70
C GLU A 173 -6.39 27.70 -15.32
N THR A 174 -6.63 26.95 -14.26
CA THR A 174 -6.29 27.36 -12.89
C THR A 174 -4.78 27.61 -12.76
N TYR A 175 -3.95 26.72 -13.28
CA TYR A 175 -2.48 26.88 -13.25
C TYR A 175 -2.04 28.14 -13.99
N THR A 176 -2.56 28.37 -15.19
CA THR A 176 -2.23 29.56 -16.00
C THR A 176 -2.66 30.86 -15.31
N SER A 177 -3.86 30.85 -14.71
CA SER A 177 -4.36 32.00 -13.96
C SER A 177 -3.47 32.37 -12.77
N ILE A 178 -3.03 31.35 -12.00
CA ILE A 178 -2.11 31.54 -10.87
C ILE A 178 -0.76 32.11 -11.36
N MET A 179 -0.19 31.54 -12.43
CA MET A 179 1.09 32.00 -12.97
C MET A 179 1.01 33.44 -13.46
N THR A 180 -0.05 33.81 -14.21
CA THR A 180 -0.28 35.18 -14.66
C THR A 180 -0.43 36.15 -13.49
N GLY A 181 -1.14 35.74 -12.42
CA GLY A 181 -1.27 36.54 -11.20
C GLY A 181 0.06 36.76 -10.48
N MET A 182 0.90 35.72 -10.40
CA MET A 182 2.25 35.83 -9.82
C MET A 182 3.16 36.73 -10.65
N ASP A 183 3.15 36.60 -11.97
CA ASP A 183 3.96 37.44 -12.86
C ASP A 183 3.57 38.93 -12.74
N ARG A 184 2.26 39.23 -12.62
CA ARG A 184 1.78 40.57 -12.38
C ARG A 184 2.23 41.10 -11.02
N TYR A 185 2.10 40.30 -9.96
CA TYR A 185 2.55 40.68 -8.61
C TYR A 185 4.05 40.95 -8.57
N LEU A 186 4.88 40.12 -9.21
CA LEU A 186 6.32 40.33 -9.30
C LEU A 186 6.68 41.59 -10.11
N ALA A 187 5.96 41.86 -11.21
CA ALA A 187 6.16 43.05 -11.99
C ALA A 187 5.80 44.34 -11.21
N ASP A 188 4.68 44.30 -10.45
CA ASP A 188 4.24 45.44 -9.62
C ASP A 188 5.23 45.65 -8.47
N SER A 189 5.70 44.60 -7.80
CA SER A 189 6.70 44.69 -6.73
C SER A 189 8.06 45.20 -7.23
N ALA A 190 8.46 44.81 -8.45
CA ALA A 190 9.68 45.31 -9.07
C ALA A 190 9.55 46.79 -9.44
N ALA A 191 8.37 47.22 -9.93
CA ALA A 191 8.09 48.60 -10.23
C ALA A 191 8.09 49.50 -8.98
N GLU A 192 7.51 49.03 -7.86
CA GLU A 192 7.58 49.71 -6.58
C GLU A 192 9.02 49.81 -6.05
N GLY A 193 9.81 48.74 -6.10
CA GLY A 193 11.22 48.76 -5.71
C GLY A 193 12.08 49.72 -6.55
N VAL A 194 11.78 49.84 -7.86
CA VAL A 194 12.44 50.81 -8.73
C VAL A 194 12.00 52.22 -8.38
N ALA A 195 10.73 52.47 -8.04
CA ALA A 195 10.23 53.76 -7.64
C ALA A 195 10.82 54.20 -6.28
N GLU A 196 10.94 53.31 -5.29
CA GLU A 196 11.60 53.62 -4.02
C GLU A 196 13.09 53.89 -4.16
N ASN A 197 13.80 53.26 -5.07
CA ASN A 197 15.23 53.52 -5.32
C ASN A 197 15.48 54.76 -6.17
N HIS A 198 14.48 55.30 -6.88
CA HIS A 198 14.60 56.54 -7.66
C HIS A 198 14.16 57.81 -6.90
N VAL A 199 13.55 57.68 -5.72
CA VAL A 199 13.28 58.82 -4.84
C VAL A 199 14.41 58.93 -3.82
N SER A 200 15.57 59.38 -4.29
CA SER A 200 16.62 59.88 -3.38
C SER A 200 16.26 61.30 -2.97
N VAL A 201 15.78 61.44 -1.74
CA VAL A 201 15.63 62.78 -1.13
C VAL A 201 17.01 63.30 -0.82
N PHE A 202 17.53 64.17 -1.69
CA PHE A 202 18.72 64.98 -1.38
C PHE A 202 18.31 66.13 -0.48
N THR A 203 18.55 66.00 0.82
CA THR A 203 18.57 67.16 1.72
C THR A 203 19.88 67.87 1.54
N GLY A 204 19.90 68.94 0.68
CA GLY A 204 21.01 69.83 0.54
C GLY A 204 20.92 70.91 1.60
N PHE A 205 21.95 71.10 2.42
CA PHE A 205 22.13 72.28 3.22
C PHE A 205 22.56 73.43 2.32
N ALA A 206 21.72 74.49 2.20
CA ALA A 206 22.12 75.76 1.63
C ALA A 206 22.79 76.60 2.72
N PRO A 207 23.99 77.14 2.49
CA PRO A 207 24.56 78.07 3.43
C PRO A 207 23.77 79.38 3.36
N SER A 208 23.35 79.88 4.55
CA SER A 208 22.74 81.18 4.71
C SER A 208 23.81 82.22 4.65
N GLU A 209 23.70 83.22 3.72
CA GLU A 209 24.42 84.49 3.82
C GLU A 209 23.92 85.37 4.97
#